data_1d757137f6a4b429a0db408f1a99842f
#
_entry.id   1d757137f6a4b429a0db408f1a99842f
#
_cell.length_a   1.000
_cell.length_b   1.000
_cell.length_c   1.000
_cell.angle_alpha   90.00
_cell.angle_beta   90.00
_cell.angle_gamma   90.00
#
_symmetry.space_group_name_H-M   'P 1'
#
loop_
_entity.id
_entity.type
_entity.pdbx_description
1 polymer ?
#
loop_
_entity_poly.entity_id
_entity_poly.type
_entity_poly.pdbx_seq_one_letter_code
_entity_poly.pdbx_strand_id
1 'polypeptide(L)'
;MKTASQKFAELSQRKAINGDDPIVMVTTYDAPTMRFALGGADIVLVGDSAAMVVLGHESTISITHKDMLRLVKSVVRANEQ
;
A
#
# COMPACT_ATOMS: atom_id res chain seq x y z
N MET A 1 8.34 4.23 -19.01
CA MET A 1 7.59 3.93 -17.76
C MET A 1 6.82 2.64 -17.94
N LYS A 2 6.85 1.76 -16.94
CA LYS A 2 6.11 0.50 -16.99
C LYS A 2 4.64 0.71 -16.71
N THR A 3 3.79 -0.02 -17.41
CA THR A 3 2.35 -0.04 -17.13
C THR A 3 2.08 -0.84 -15.84
N ALA A 4 0.87 -0.70 -15.30
CA ALA A 4 0.45 -1.49 -14.15
C ALA A 4 0.49 -3.01 -14.44
N SER A 5 0.10 -3.41 -15.65
CA SER A 5 0.15 -4.81 -16.08
C SER A 5 1.58 -5.34 -16.15
N GLN A 6 2.50 -4.54 -16.64
CA GLN A 6 3.92 -4.92 -16.70
C GLN A 6 4.51 -5.07 -15.30
N LYS A 7 4.22 -4.16 -14.39
CA LYS A 7 4.67 -4.24 -13.00
C LYS A 7 4.12 -5.49 -12.30
N PHE A 8 2.85 -5.78 -12.51
CA PHE A 8 2.22 -6.98 -11.95
C PHE A 8 2.87 -8.25 -12.47
N ALA A 9 3.14 -8.32 -13.78
CA ALA A 9 3.77 -9.48 -14.38
C ALA A 9 5.18 -9.70 -13.80
N GLU A 10 5.96 -8.65 -13.62
CA GLU A 10 7.29 -8.75 -13.01
C GLU A 10 7.23 -9.27 -11.58
N LEU A 11 6.31 -8.75 -10.76
CA LEU A 11 6.13 -9.19 -9.39
C LEU A 11 5.70 -10.66 -9.34
N SER A 12 4.81 -11.07 -10.23
CA SER A 12 4.31 -12.45 -10.30
C SER A 12 5.42 -13.45 -10.62
N GLN A 13 6.46 -13.02 -11.34
CA GLN A 13 7.58 -13.88 -11.74
C GLN A 13 8.71 -13.89 -10.71
N ARG A 14 8.73 -12.97 -9.76
CA ARG A 14 9.76 -12.92 -8.72
C ARG A 14 9.56 -14.06 -7.73
N LYS A 15 10.60 -14.86 -7.57
CA LYS A 15 10.60 -16.03 -6.68
C LYS A 15 11.85 -15.99 -5.82
N ALA A 16 11.70 -15.70 -4.53
CA ALA A 16 12.84 -15.68 -3.61
C ALA A 16 13.56 -17.05 -3.56
N ILE A 17 12.82 -18.15 -3.74
CA ILE A 17 13.40 -19.49 -3.78
C ILE A 17 14.37 -19.66 -4.95
N ASN A 18 14.24 -18.86 -6.00
CA ASN A 18 15.13 -18.88 -7.18
C ASN A 18 16.27 -17.85 -7.08
N GLY A 19 16.46 -17.25 -5.93
CA GLY A 19 17.50 -16.25 -5.71
C GLY A 19 17.07 -14.82 -6.01
N ASP A 20 15.82 -14.57 -6.38
CA ASP A 20 15.30 -13.23 -6.56
C ASP A 20 15.07 -12.55 -5.21
N ASP A 21 15.09 -11.22 -5.19
CA ASP A 21 14.72 -10.48 -4.00
C ASP A 21 13.26 -10.77 -3.63
N PRO A 22 12.96 -10.96 -2.34
CA PRO A 22 11.58 -11.15 -1.92
C PRO A 22 10.73 -9.92 -2.21
N ILE A 23 9.43 -10.15 -2.43
CA ILE A 23 8.46 -9.06 -2.60
C ILE A 23 8.17 -8.48 -1.22
N VAL A 24 8.33 -7.16 -1.09
CA VAL A 24 8.09 -6.44 0.16
C VAL A 24 6.77 -5.69 0.07
N MET A 25 5.84 -6.04 0.95
CA MET A 25 4.57 -5.32 1.09
C MET A 25 4.57 -4.56 2.41
N VAL A 26 4.21 -3.29 2.36
CA VAL A 26 4.18 -2.41 3.53
C VAL A 26 2.80 -1.79 3.64
N THR A 27 2.25 -1.77 4.85
CA THR A 27 1.00 -1.07 5.12
C THR A 27 1.27 0.43 5.23
N THR A 28 0.51 1.22 4.48
CA THR A 28 0.53 2.68 4.57
C THR A 28 -0.89 3.19 4.73
N TYR A 29 -1.05 4.32 5.39
CA TYR A 29 -2.38 4.86 5.68
C TYR A 29 -2.65 6.20 5.02
N ASP A 30 -1.61 6.96 4.74
CA ASP A 30 -1.72 8.35 4.29
C ASP A 30 -0.47 8.77 3.51
N ALA A 31 -0.44 10.04 3.09
CA ALA A 31 0.67 10.55 2.31
C ALA A 31 2.03 10.47 3.04
N PRO A 32 2.13 10.86 4.33
CA PRO A 32 3.43 10.76 5.02
C PRO A 32 3.96 9.33 5.11
N THR A 33 3.11 8.35 5.48
CA THR A 33 3.54 6.95 5.59
C THR A 33 3.90 6.38 4.22
N MET A 34 3.18 6.78 3.17
CA MET A 34 3.53 6.36 1.80
C MET A 34 4.92 6.87 1.40
N ARG A 35 5.26 8.11 1.74
CA ARG A 35 6.59 8.66 1.42
C ARG A 35 7.71 7.86 2.05
N PHE A 36 7.52 7.35 3.27
CA PHE A 36 8.50 6.46 3.89
C PHE A 36 8.64 5.13 3.16
N ALA A 37 7.57 4.64 2.55
CA ALA A 37 7.56 3.36 1.85
C ALA A 37 8.18 3.41 0.45
N LEU A 38 8.27 4.60 -0.17
CA LEU A 38 8.70 4.75 -1.58
C LEU A 38 10.07 4.18 -1.89
N GLY A 39 10.97 4.13 -0.90
CA GLY A 39 12.34 3.69 -1.12
C GLY A 39 12.55 2.17 -1.09
N GLY A 40 11.56 1.38 -0.65
CA GLY A 40 11.81 -0.04 -0.42
C GLY A 40 10.62 -0.98 -0.61
N ALA A 41 9.41 -0.47 -0.75
CA ALA A 41 8.24 -1.32 -0.90
C ALA A 41 7.94 -1.60 -2.37
N ASP A 42 7.60 -2.85 -2.68
CA ASP A 42 7.11 -3.25 -3.99
C ASP A 42 5.60 -3.05 -4.09
N ILE A 43 4.91 -3.29 -3.00
CA ILE A 43 3.45 -3.18 -2.90
C ILE A 43 3.12 -2.43 -1.61
N VAL A 44 2.16 -1.54 -1.67
CA VAL A 44 1.61 -0.92 -0.46
C VAL A 44 0.18 -1.38 -0.26
N LEU A 45 -0.16 -1.64 1.00
CA LEU A 45 -1.50 -2.04 1.42
C LEU A 45 -2.15 -0.90 2.18
N VAL A 46 -3.32 -0.48 1.74
CA VAL A 46 -4.17 0.44 2.50
C VAL A 46 -5.34 -0.39 3.01
N GLY A 47 -5.25 -0.83 4.26
CA GLY A 47 -6.22 -1.74 4.83
C GLY A 47 -7.17 -1.08 5.82
N ASP A 48 -8.22 -1.82 6.20
CA ASP A 48 -9.24 -1.36 7.13
C ASP A 48 -8.73 -1.22 8.58
N SER A 49 -7.55 -1.74 8.90
CA SER A 49 -6.90 -1.49 10.19
C SER A 49 -6.69 0.01 10.45
N ALA A 50 -6.76 0.86 9.41
CA ALA A 50 -6.77 2.30 9.54
C ALA A 50 -7.90 2.79 10.47
N ALA A 51 -9.02 2.07 10.54
CA ALA A 51 -10.11 2.40 11.46
C ALA A 51 -9.61 2.51 12.90
N MET A 52 -8.75 1.59 13.31
CA MET A 52 -8.22 1.52 14.67
C MET A 52 -6.98 2.40 14.85
N VAL A 53 -6.06 2.32 13.92
CA VAL A 53 -4.73 2.94 14.05
C VAL A 53 -4.77 4.44 13.77
N VAL A 54 -5.54 4.87 12.79
CA VAL A 54 -5.59 6.26 12.33
C VAL A 54 -6.82 6.99 12.87
N LEU A 55 -8.00 6.34 12.76
CA LEU A 55 -9.27 6.98 13.10
C LEU A 55 -9.71 6.76 14.55
N GLY A 56 -9.02 5.88 15.27
CA GLY A 56 -9.26 5.68 16.70
C GLY A 56 -10.50 4.84 17.05
N HIS A 57 -11.07 4.12 16.10
CA HIS A 57 -12.18 3.21 16.37
C HIS A 57 -11.70 1.98 17.13
N GLU A 58 -12.60 1.33 17.87
CA GLU A 58 -12.29 0.12 18.62
C GLU A 58 -12.13 -1.12 17.74
N SER A 59 -12.71 -1.09 16.53
CA SER A 59 -12.64 -2.20 15.57
C SER A 59 -12.66 -1.67 14.14
N THR A 60 -12.48 -2.57 13.18
CA THR A 60 -12.53 -2.25 11.75
C THR A 60 -13.94 -2.10 11.20
N ILE A 61 -14.95 -2.50 11.97
CA ILE A 61 -16.35 -2.50 11.51
C ILE A 61 -16.88 -1.10 11.20
N SER A 62 -16.40 -0.10 11.93
CA SER A 62 -16.89 1.29 11.82
C SER A 62 -16.36 2.06 10.63
N ILE A 63 -15.35 1.55 9.91
CA ILE A 63 -14.78 2.28 8.78
C ILE A 63 -15.73 2.25 7.59
N THR A 64 -15.85 3.39 6.92
CA THR A 64 -16.74 3.53 5.75
C THR A 64 -15.94 3.47 4.45
N HIS A 65 -16.65 3.26 3.33
CA HIS A 65 -16.03 3.35 2.01
C HIS A 65 -15.45 4.73 1.74
N LYS A 66 -16.09 5.78 2.24
CA LYS A 66 -15.58 7.16 2.11
C LYS A 66 -14.26 7.33 2.84
N ASP A 67 -14.15 6.77 4.04
CA ASP A 67 -12.91 6.81 4.81
C ASP A 67 -11.79 6.09 4.05
N MET A 68 -12.05 4.89 3.57
CA MET A 68 -11.07 4.13 2.79
C MET A 68 -10.66 4.85 1.52
N LEU A 69 -11.61 5.43 0.81
CA LEU A 69 -11.34 6.17 -0.42
C LEU A 69 -10.42 7.37 -0.18
N ARG A 70 -10.64 8.11 0.90
CA ARG A 70 -9.78 9.25 1.26
C ARG A 70 -8.35 8.80 1.53
N LEU A 71 -8.20 7.71 2.27
CA LEU A 71 -6.87 7.18 2.60
C LEU A 71 -6.15 6.68 1.35
N VAL A 72 -6.84 5.93 0.49
CA VAL A 72 -6.26 5.44 -0.76
C VAL A 72 -5.86 6.61 -1.66
N LYS A 73 -6.69 7.62 -1.79
CA LYS A 73 -6.36 8.81 -2.60
C LYS A 73 -5.12 9.53 -2.07
N SER A 74 -5.00 9.65 -0.76
CA SER A 74 -3.83 10.26 -0.12
C SER A 74 -2.54 9.49 -0.46
N VAL A 75 -2.59 8.17 -0.35
CA VAL A 75 -1.46 7.30 -0.66
C VAL A 75 -1.09 7.39 -2.15
N VAL A 76 -2.06 7.36 -3.03
CA VAL A 76 -1.84 7.45 -4.49
C VAL A 76 -1.19 8.78 -4.86
N ARG A 77 -1.67 9.89 -4.30
CA ARG A 77 -1.07 11.20 -4.56
C ARG A 77 0.39 11.27 -4.13
N ALA A 78 0.72 10.70 -2.98
CA ALA A 78 2.11 10.65 -2.51
C ALA A 78 3.00 9.82 -3.43
N ASN A 79 2.45 8.75 -4.01
CA ASN A 79 3.18 7.90 -4.94
C ASN A 79 3.48 8.59 -6.28
N GLU A 80 2.69 9.58 -6.65
CA GLU A 80 2.88 10.34 -7.90
C GLU A 80 3.94 11.44 -7.79
N GLN A 81 4.41 11.70 -6.59
CA GLN A 81 5.45 12.73 -6.33
C GLN A 81 6.91 12.13 -6.39
#